data_cf18bc41b3e991713e833f26ae478364
#
_entry.id   cf18bc41b3e991713e833f26ae478364
#
_cell.length_a   1.000
_cell.length_b   1.000
_cell.length_c   1.000
_cell.angle_alpha   90.00
_cell.angle_beta   90.00
_cell.angle_gamma   90.00
#
_symmetry.space_group_name_H-M   'P 1'
#
loop_
_entity.id
_entity.type
_entity.pdbx_description
1 polymer ?
#
loop_
_entity_poly.entity_id
_entity_poly.type
_entity_poly.pdbx_seq_one_letter_code
_entity_poly.pdbx_strand_id
1 'polypeptide(L)'
;AKISYKIRDWGVSRQRYWGCPIPIIYCDDCDIVPVPEVDLPIKLPDNVDFSQAGNPLENNSDWQNCKCPKCGKDAKRETDTFDTFFESSWYFARFTDAQNDNKAFDAELANKFLPVDQYIGGIEHAVLHLLYARFFTKALCDLGYLEVNEPFKNLMTQGMVTHLSFKNAKDEWVSVDQVSYDKDKEQYIDINSGNAILPQRIEKMSKSKKNGVNPEMIISSYGADTAR
;
A
#
# COMPACT_ATOMS: atom_id res chain seq x y z
N ALA A 1 -15.19 -22.96 26.86
CA ALA A 1 -15.54 -21.67 26.29
C ALA A 1 -15.05 -21.61 24.86
N LYS A 2 -15.89 -21.17 23.91
CA LYS A 2 -15.49 -20.97 22.52
C LYS A 2 -15.02 -19.52 22.37
N ILE A 3 -13.77 -19.33 21.95
CA ILE A 3 -13.26 -18.00 21.62
C ILE A 3 -13.76 -17.64 20.21
N SER A 4 -14.34 -16.45 20.07
CA SER A 4 -14.77 -15.90 18.78
C SER A 4 -14.06 -14.58 18.54
N TYR A 5 -13.47 -14.45 17.34
CA TYR A 5 -12.79 -13.23 16.91
C TYR A 5 -13.74 -12.36 16.09
N LYS A 6 -13.68 -11.04 16.25
CA LYS A 6 -14.48 -10.09 15.45
C LYS A 6 -13.85 -9.72 14.12
N ILE A 7 -12.57 -10.05 13.94
CA ILE A 7 -11.87 -9.83 12.66
C ILE A 7 -12.33 -10.89 11.65
N ARG A 8 -12.52 -10.48 10.41
CA ARG A 8 -12.74 -11.40 9.29
C ARG A 8 -11.40 -11.84 8.73
N ASP A 9 -11.32 -13.08 8.28
CA ASP A 9 -10.15 -13.58 7.58
C ASP A 9 -9.91 -12.76 6.30
N TRP A 10 -8.66 -12.55 5.97
CA TRP A 10 -8.25 -11.92 4.71
C TRP A 10 -7.11 -12.69 4.08
N GLY A 11 -7.06 -12.73 2.75
CA GLY A 11 -5.96 -13.35 2.02
C GLY A 11 -4.83 -12.35 1.79
N VAL A 12 -3.59 -12.85 1.86
CA VAL A 12 -2.37 -12.07 1.58
C VAL A 12 -1.98 -12.10 0.10
N SER A 13 -2.57 -13.01 -0.68
CA SER A 13 -2.27 -13.20 -2.10
C SER A 13 -3.17 -12.39 -3.01
N ARG A 14 -2.66 -12.03 -4.20
CA ARG A 14 -3.37 -11.29 -5.23
C ARG A 14 -3.07 -11.87 -6.61
N GLN A 15 -4.10 -12.01 -7.44
CA GLN A 15 -4.03 -12.49 -8.82
C GLN A 15 -3.64 -11.35 -9.75
N ARG A 16 -2.41 -10.87 -9.60
CA ARG A 16 -1.87 -9.75 -10.39
C ARG A 16 -0.36 -9.83 -10.54
N TYR A 17 0.16 -9.24 -11.62
CA TYR A 17 1.59 -9.20 -11.90
C TYR A 17 2.36 -8.39 -10.87
N TRP A 18 1.91 -7.14 -10.56
CA TRP A 18 2.66 -6.26 -9.69
C TRP A 18 2.52 -6.61 -8.22
N GLY A 19 3.58 -7.10 -7.65
CA GLY A 19 3.70 -7.50 -6.25
C GLY A 19 4.93 -8.37 -6.02
N CYS A 20 5.28 -8.66 -4.78
CA CYS A 20 6.33 -9.60 -4.45
C CYS A 20 5.85 -11.03 -4.74
N PRO A 21 6.55 -11.83 -5.57
CA PRO A 21 6.19 -13.23 -5.80
C PRO A 21 6.20 -14.04 -4.51
N ILE A 22 5.22 -14.91 -4.37
CA ILE A 22 5.13 -15.80 -3.21
C ILE A 22 6.09 -16.98 -3.43
N PRO A 23 7.05 -17.25 -2.51
CA PRO A 23 8.11 -18.22 -2.73
C PRO A 23 7.66 -19.67 -2.48
N ILE A 24 6.64 -20.11 -3.21
CA ILE A 24 6.04 -21.44 -3.10
C ILE A 24 6.05 -22.15 -4.46
N ILE A 25 6.26 -23.45 -4.43
CA ILE A 25 6.21 -24.36 -5.58
C ILE A 25 5.22 -25.48 -5.26
N TYR A 26 4.37 -25.80 -6.23
CA TYR A 26 3.42 -26.92 -6.16
C TYR A 26 3.96 -28.12 -6.94
N CYS A 27 4.12 -29.24 -6.28
CA CYS A 27 4.63 -30.49 -6.84
C CYS A 27 3.63 -31.62 -6.58
N ASP A 28 3.32 -32.41 -7.60
CA ASP A 28 2.35 -33.51 -7.48
C ASP A 28 2.77 -34.58 -6.47
N ASP A 29 4.09 -34.78 -6.26
CA ASP A 29 4.63 -35.78 -5.33
C ASP A 29 4.98 -35.21 -3.94
N CYS A 30 5.33 -33.91 -3.87
CA CYS A 30 5.87 -33.30 -2.64
C CYS A 30 4.90 -32.29 -2.03
N ASP A 31 3.76 -32.04 -2.69
CA ASP A 31 2.75 -31.06 -2.32
C ASP A 31 3.34 -29.62 -2.31
N ILE A 32 3.10 -28.85 -1.30
CA ILE A 32 3.57 -27.47 -1.16
C ILE A 32 5.03 -27.45 -0.72
N VAL A 33 5.91 -26.87 -1.53
CA VAL A 33 7.35 -26.82 -1.29
C VAL A 33 7.82 -25.37 -1.32
N PRO A 34 8.46 -24.84 -0.25
CA PRO A 34 9.05 -23.52 -0.30
C PRO A 34 10.24 -23.46 -1.26
N VAL A 35 10.43 -22.32 -1.91
CA VAL A 35 11.63 -22.06 -2.70
C VAL A 35 12.84 -22.00 -1.75
N PRO A 36 13.96 -22.67 -2.05
CA PRO A 36 15.17 -22.60 -1.25
C PRO A 36 15.69 -21.15 -1.11
N GLU A 37 16.24 -20.81 0.05
CA GLU A 37 16.76 -19.46 0.32
C GLU A 37 17.84 -19.03 -0.69
N VAL A 38 18.64 -19.97 -1.18
CA VAL A 38 19.69 -19.72 -2.18
C VAL A 38 19.14 -19.30 -3.54
N ASP A 39 17.86 -19.57 -3.82
CA ASP A 39 17.18 -19.22 -5.06
C ASP A 39 16.33 -17.94 -4.93
N LEU A 40 16.39 -17.26 -3.77
CA LEU A 40 15.75 -15.98 -3.57
C LEU A 40 16.64 -14.81 -4.00
N PRO A 41 16.05 -13.70 -4.45
CA PRO A 41 14.63 -13.43 -4.62
C PRO A 41 14.06 -14.04 -5.90
N ILE A 42 12.79 -14.45 -5.87
CA ILE A 42 12.06 -14.78 -7.09
C ILE A 42 11.80 -13.49 -7.84
N LYS A 43 12.28 -13.43 -9.10
CA LYS A 43 12.10 -12.26 -9.96
C LYS A 43 10.85 -12.42 -10.82
N LEU A 44 10.09 -11.35 -10.95
CA LEU A 44 9.02 -11.28 -11.94
C LEU A 44 9.59 -11.39 -13.36
N PRO A 45 8.90 -12.04 -14.30
CA PRO A 45 9.34 -12.10 -15.69
C PRO A 45 9.19 -10.73 -16.37
N ASP A 46 10.17 -10.35 -17.19
CA ASP A 46 10.13 -9.10 -17.96
C ASP A 46 9.20 -9.22 -19.19
N ASN A 47 9.04 -10.43 -19.72
CA ASN A 47 8.21 -10.70 -20.88
C ASN A 47 6.83 -11.23 -20.44
N VAL A 48 5.86 -10.34 -20.32
CA VAL A 48 4.50 -10.63 -19.87
C VAL A 48 3.47 -10.04 -20.83
N ASP A 49 2.50 -10.86 -21.24
CA ASP A 49 1.38 -10.41 -22.05
C ASP A 49 0.21 -9.95 -21.17
N PHE A 50 -0.03 -8.65 -21.17
CA PHE A 50 -1.16 -8.03 -20.44
C PHE A 50 -2.44 -7.92 -21.27
N SER A 51 -2.46 -8.38 -22.51
CA SER A 51 -3.64 -8.33 -23.40
C SER A 51 -4.67 -9.40 -23.06
N GLN A 52 -4.25 -10.47 -22.37
CA GLN A 52 -5.11 -11.58 -21.97
C GLN A 52 -5.82 -11.30 -20.64
N ALA A 53 -7.06 -11.76 -20.53
CA ALA A 53 -7.79 -11.70 -19.28
C ALA A 53 -7.21 -12.69 -18.25
N GLY A 54 -7.32 -12.33 -16.96
CA GLY A 54 -6.86 -13.18 -15.86
C GLY A 54 -5.51 -12.77 -15.28
N ASN A 55 -4.87 -13.69 -14.56
CA ASN A 55 -3.57 -13.44 -13.94
C ASN A 55 -2.44 -13.54 -15.00
N PRO A 56 -1.70 -12.46 -15.27
CA PRO A 56 -0.65 -12.50 -16.29
C PRO A 56 0.48 -13.50 -16.00
N LEU A 57 0.74 -13.81 -14.73
CA LEU A 57 1.76 -14.79 -14.34
C LEU A 57 1.29 -16.22 -14.59
N GLU A 58 0.00 -16.50 -14.43
CA GLU A 58 -0.59 -17.80 -14.75
C GLU A 58 -0.54 -18.10 -16.25
N ASN A 59 -0.66 -17.05 -17.06
CA ASN A 59 -0.58 -17.14 -18.52
C ASN A 59 0.88 -17.27 -19.05
N ASN A 60 1.90 -17.10 -18.18
CA ASN A 60 3.31 -17.21 -18.53
C ASN A 60 3.87 -18.59 -18.16
N SER A 61 3.72 -19.56 -19.06
CA SER A 61 4.14 -20.95 -18.83
C SER A 61 5.65 -21.09 -18.59
N ASP A 62 6.48 -20.28 -19.25
CA ASP A 62 7.94 -20.34 -19.13
C ASP A 62 8.41 -19.94 -17.73
N TRP A 63 7.73 -18.97 -17.12
CA TRP A 63 8.03 -18.55 -15.76
C TRP A 63 7.38 -19.47 -14.72
N GLN A 64 6.16 -19.96 -14.97
CA GLN A 64 5.41 -20.81 -14.05
C GLN A 64 6.04 -22.19 -13.88
N ASN A 65 6.45 -22.82 -14.99
CA ASN A 65 7.01 -24.17 -14.94
C ASN A 65 8.42 -24.17 -14.34
N CYS A 66 8.66 -25.08 -13.41
CA CYS A 66 9.94 -25.22 -12.73
C CYS A 66 10.21 -26.68 -12.33
N LYS A 67 11.34 -26.92 -11.74
CA LYS A 67 11.65 -28.21 -11.10
C LYS A 67 11.40 -28.11 -9.60
N CYS A 68 10.85 -29.17 -9.04
CA CYS A 68 10.68 -29.28 -7.58
C CYS A 68 12.07 -29.37 -6.91
N PRO A 69 12.40 -28.47 -5.98
CA PRO A 69 13.72 -28.52 -5.32
C PRO A 69 13.90 -29.75 -4.40
N LYS A 70 12.80 -30.40 -4.03
CA LYS A 70 12.83 -31.59 -3.15
C LYS A 70 13.02 -32.89 -3.91
N CYS A 71 12.37 -33.09 -5.05
CA CYS A 71 12.40 -34.35 -5.79
C CYS A 71 12.90 -34.24 -7.23
N GLY A 72 13.14 -33.05 -7.78
CA GLY A 72 13.63 -32.79 -9.12
C GLY A 72 12.60 -32.97 -10.25
N LYS A 73 11.38 -33.42 -9.95
CA LYS A 73 10.31 -33.59 -10.94
C LYS A 73 9.75 -32.23 -11.41
N ASP A 74 8.94 -32.26 -12.47
CA ASP A 74 8.21 -31.09 -12.94
C ASP A 74 7.25 -30.58 -11.88
N ALA A 75 7.20 -29.27 -11.75
CA ALA A 75 6.41 -28.58 -10.75
C ALA A 75 6.02 -27.19 -11.25
N LYS A 76 5.16 -26.49 -10.53
CA LYS A 76 4.69 -25.15 -10.88
C LYS A 76 4.96 -24.16 -9.75
N ARG A 77 5.42 -22.96 -10.10
CA ARG A 77 5.49 -21.84 -9.16
C ARG A 77 4.10 -21.33 -8.83
N GLU A 78 3.96 -20.77 -7.63
CA GLU A 78 2.83 -19.93 -7.28
C GLU A 78 2.79 -18.71 -8.21
N THR A 79 1.63 -18.41 -8.77
CA THR A 79 1.41 -17.30 -9.71
C THR A 79 0.78 -16.08 -9.06
N ASP A 80 0.27 -16.21 -7.84
CA ASP A 80 -0.15 -15.08 -7.04
C ASP A 80 1.06 -14.28 -6.55
N THR A 81 0.89 -12.98 -6.36
CA THR A 81 1.83 -12.12 -5.67
C THR A 81 1.27 -11.69 -4.34
N PHE A 82 2.13 -11.25 -3.41
CA PHE A 82 1.67 -10.68 -2.17
C PHE A 82 0.94 -9.34 -2.39
N ASP A 83 -0.01 -9.05 -1.50
CA ASP A 83 -0.60 -7.71 -1.40
C ASP A 83 0.50 -6.64 -1.26
N THR A 84 0.31 -5.48 -1.88
CA THR A 84 1.30 -4.40 -1.83
C THR A 84 1.62 -3.91 -0.42
N PHE A 85 0.66 -3.98 0.51
CA PHE A 85 0.90 -3.64 1.90
C PHE A 85 1.77 -4.66 2.64
N PHE A 86 1.92 -5.87 2.11
CA PHE A 86 2.78 -6.89 2.69
C PHE A 86 4.24 -6.40 2.74
N GLU A 87 4.77 -5.90 1.63
CA GLU A 87 6.14 -5.38 1.54
C GLU A 87 6.34 -4.13 2.41
N SER A 88 5.38 -3.21 2.41
CA SER A 88 5.48 -1.97 3.18
C SER A 88 5.18 -2.13 4.67
N SER A 89 4.72 -3.30 5.10
CA SER A 89 4.26 -3.53 6.48
C SER A 89 5.38 -3.57 7.52
N TRP A 90 6.62 -3.82 7.11
CA TRP A 90 7.78 -3.97 7.98
C TRP A 90 8.90 -2.96 7.69
N TYR A 91 8.64 -1.93 6.87
CA TYR A 91 9.64 -0.96 6.44
C TYR A 91 10.35 -0.25 7.60
N PHE A 92 9.64 0.00 8.70
CA PHE A 92 10.21 0.63 9.89
C PHE A 92 11.28 -0.25 10.57
N ALA A 93 11.15 -1.58 10.50
CA ALA A 93 12.21 -2.49 10.93
C ALA A 93 13.40 -2.43 9.95
N ARG A 94 13.15 -2.44 8.64
CA ARG A 94 14.21 -2.28 7.62
C ARG A 94 14.99 -0.98 7.77
N PHE A 95 14.34 0.12 8.15
CA PHE A 95 14.98 1.41 8.35
C PHE A 95 16.03 1.43 9.46
N THR A 96 15.94 0.53 10.43
CA THR A 96 16.95 0.43 11.49
C THR A 96 18.31 -0.03 10.96
N ASP A 97 18.31 -0.73 9.80
CA ASP A 97 19.52 -1.27 9.16
C ASP A 97 19.37 -1.28 7.63
N ALA A 98 19.08 -0.12 7.07
CA ALA A 98 18.68 0.05 5.67
C ALA A 98 19.74 -0.35 4.63
N GLN A 99 21.02 -0.37 5.00
CA GLN A 99 22.17 -0.69 4.12
C GLN A 99 22.65 -2.13 4.27
N ASN A 100 21.94 -2.97 4.99
CA ASN A 100 22.31 -4.37 5.15
C ASN A 100 21.95 -5.18 3.89
N ASP A 101 22.95 -5.64 3.16
CA ASP A 101 22.76 -6.44 1.94
C ASP A 101 22.63 -7.95 2.20
N ASN A 102 22.88 -8.39 3.43
CA ASN A 102 22.91 -9.81 3.79
C ASN A 102 21.65 -10.28 4.52
N LYS A 103 20.96 -9.37 5.21
CA LYS A 103 19.76 -9.66 6.01
C LYS A 103 18.69 -8.59 5.77
N ALA A 104 17.45 -8.93 6.07
CA ALA A 104 16.35 -7.97 6.06
C ALA A 104 16.63 -6.78 7.02
N PHE A 105 17.17 -7.06 8.18
CA PHE A 105 17.70 -6.11 9.17
C PHE A 105 18.52 -6.89 10.23
N ASP A 106 19.34 -6.19 10.98
CA ASP A 106 19.98 -6.74 12.16
C ASP A 106 19.00 -6.73 13.34
N ALA A 107 18.81 -7.87 13.98
CA ALA A 107 17.83 -8.04 15.05
C ALA A 107 18.16 -7.19 16.30
N GLU A 108 19.44 -7.05 16.66
CA GLU A 108 19.87 -6.25 17.80
C GLU A 108 19.58 -4.75 17.57
N LEU A 109 19.90 -4.26 16.37
CA LEU A 109 19.59 -2.89 15.99
C LEU A 109 18.08 -2.64 15.95
N ALA A 110 17.32 -3.55 15.34
CA ALA A 110 15.86 -3.42 15.28
C ALA A 110 15.23 -3.37 16.68
N ASN A 111 15.62 -4.27 17.57
CA ASN A 111 15.11 -4.33 18.95
C ASN A 111 15.51 -3.12 19.80
N LYS A 112 16.62 -2.46 19.47
CA LYS A 112 17.04 -1.23 20.15
C LYS A 112 16.17 -0.02 19.78
N PHE A 113 15.66 0.03 18.54
CA PHE A 113 14.87 1.16 18.04
C PHE A 113 13.36 0.92 18.06
N LEU A 114 12.91 -0.33 18.12
CA LEU A 114 11.50 -0.70 18.14
C LEU A 114 11.02 -0.95 19.59
N PRO A 115 9.71 -0.73 19.86
CA PRO A 115 8.68 -0.20 18.96
C PRO A 115 8.89 1.28 18.62
N VAL A 116 8.38 1.73 17.47
CA VAL A 116 8.41 3.14 17.08
C VAL A 116 7.71 4.01 18.13
N ASP A 117 8.35 5.06 18.61
CA ASP A 117 7.83 5.87 19.70
C ASP A 117 6.54 6.61 19.35
N GLN A 118 6.47 7.19 18.15
CA GLN A 118 5.32 7.92 17.66
C GLN A 118 5.09 7.63 16.19
N TYR A 119 3.93 7.09 15.84
CA TYR A 119 3.52 6.81 14.48
C TYR A 119 2.32 7.65 14.09
N ILE A 120 2.44 8.40 12.98
CA ILE A 120 1.42 9.35 12.54
C ILE A 120 1.00 8.99 11.11
N GLY A 121 -0.30 8.88 10.88
CA GLY A 121 -0.83 8.55 9.57
C GLY A 121 -2.33 8.76 9.45
N GLY A 122 -2.86 8.54 8.23
CA GLY A 122 -4.28 8.67 7.97
C GLY A 122 -5.09 7.51 8.54
N ILE A 123 -6.33 7.78 8.93
CA ILE A 123 -7.24 6.79 9.49
C ILE A 123 -7.60 5.67 8.49
N GLU A 124 -7.49 5.92 7.20
CA GLU A 124 -7.73 4.95 6.14
C GLU A 124 -6.82 3.72 6.21
N HIS A 125 -5.66 3.86 6.85
CA HIS A 125 -4.70 2.77 7.02
C HIS A 125 -5.05 1.82 8.17
N ALA A 126 -6.08 2.10 8.97
CA ALA A 126 -6.46 1.26 10.11
C ALA A 126 -6.75 -0.21 9.72
N VAL A 127 -7.37 -0.43 8.56
CA VAL A 127 -7.69 -1.77 8.01
C VAL A 127 -6.79 -2.17 6.84
N LEU A 128 -5.74 -1.40 6.56
CA LEU A 128 -4.76 -1.63 5.50
C LEU A 128 -3.37 -1.78 6.12
N HIS A 129 -2.50 -0.77 5.94
CA HIS A 129 -1.12 -0.80 6.40
C HIS A 129 -0.98 -1.13 7.90
N LEU A 130 -1.77 -0.53 8.77
CA LEU A 130 -1.65 -0.77 10.22
C LEU A 130 -1.99 -2.21 10.63
N LEU A 131 -2.96 -2.83 9.95
CA LEU A 131 -3.29 -4.23 10.16
C LEU A 131 -2.12 -5.14 9.78
N TYR A 132 -1.54 -4.92 8.59
CA TYR A 132 -0.38 -5.68 8.12
C TYR A 132 0.88 -5.42 8.96
N ALA A 133 1.16 -4.17 9.34
CA ALA A 133 2.30 -3.84 10.18
C ALA A 133 2.25 -4.58 11.53
N ARG A 134 1.08 -4.63 12.12
CA ARG A 134 0.84 -5.35 13.37
C ARG A 134 0.97 -6.86 13.20
N PHE A 135 0.39 -7.43 12.12
CA PHE A 135 0.53 -8.83 11.78
C PHE A 135 1.99 -9.22 11.56
N PHE A 136 2.73 -8.44 10.77
CA PHE A 136 4.12 -8.71 10.46
C PHE A 136 5.02 -8.66 11.70
N THR A 137 4.81 -7.65 12.57
CA THR A 137 5.57 -7.54 13.83
C THR A 137 5.37 -8.77 14.71
N LYS A 138 4.14 -9.24 14.84
CA LYS A 138 3.83 -10.46 15.61
C LYS A 138 4.46 -11.69 14.99
N ALA A 139 4.36 -11.86 13.67
CA ALA A 139 4.96 -12.98 12.96
C ALA A 139 6.51 -12.97 13.10
N LEU A 140 7.14 -11.81 12.96
CA LEU A 140 8.59 -11.68 13.15
C LEU A 140 9.02 -11.94 14.60
N CYS A 141 8.18 -11.56 15.58
CA CYS A 141 8.42 -11.89 16.99
C CYS A 141 8.30 -13.41 17.23
N ASP A 142 7.26 -14.04 16.72
CA ASP A 142 7.05 -15.50 16.86
C ASP A 142 8.16 -16.32 16.19
N LEU A 143 8.74 -15.77 15.12
CA LEU A 143 9.90 -16.38 14.42
C LEU A 143 11.26 -16.03 15.04
N GLY A 144 11.29 -15.20 16.09
CA GLY A 144 12.52 -14.84 16.81
C GLY A 144 13.38 -13.75 16.15
N TYR A 145 12.84 -13.02 15.14
CA TYR A 145 13.53 -11.87 14.52
C TYR A 145 13.36 -10.58 15.32
N LEU A 146 12.26 -10.44 16.06
CA LEU A 146 11.97 -9.28 16.91
C LEU A 146 11.58 -9.74 18.33
N GLU A 147 11.80 -8.88 19.31
CA GLU A 147 11.36 -9.07 20.71
C GLU A 147 10.07 -8.31 21.02
N VAL A 148 9.66 -7.40 20.14
CA VAL A 148 8.48 -6.56 20.31
C VAL A 148 7.25 -7.19 19.67
N ASN A 149 6.09 -7.10 20.34
CA ASN A 149 4.81 -7.63 19.88
C ASN A 149 3.91 -6.58 19.20
N GLU A 150 4.20 -5.31 19.36
CA GLU A 150 3.47 -4.20 18.77
C GLU A 150 4.45 -3.27 18.07
N PRO A 151 4.16 -2.83 16.84
CA PRO A 151 5.11 -2.04 16.05
C PRO A 151 5.25 -0.60 16.56
N PHE A 152 4.22 -0.05 17.19
CA PHE A 152 4.13 1.35 17.55
C PHE A 152 3.74 1.52 19.03
N LYS A 153 4.46 2.37 19.75
CA LYS A 153 4.17 2.76 21.13
C LYS A 153 2.94 3.66 21.22
N ASN A 154 2.94 4.69 20.35
CA ASN A 154 1.85 5.63 20.22
C ASN A 154 1.45 5.76 18.77
N LEU A 155 0.14 5.72 18.52
CA LEU A 155 -0.46 5.89 17.21
C LEU A 155 -1.33 7.13 17.22
N MET A 156 -1.03 8.07 16.31
CA MET A 156 -1.88 9.23 16.06
C MET A 156 -2.48 9.12 14.66
N THR A 157 -3.77 8.88 14.59
CA THR A 157 -4.50 8.86 13.32
C THR A 157 -5.01 10.25 12.97
N GLN A 158 -4.53 10.77 11.85
CA GLN A 158 -5.01 12.05 11.32
C GLN A 158 -6.37 11.88 10.66
N GLY A 159 -7.22 12.93 10.75
CA GLY A 159 -8.45 13.01 10.00
C GLY A 159 -8.20 13.13 8.49
N MET A 160 -9.25 12.91 7.71
CA MET A 160 -9.20 13.09 6.26
C MET A 160 -9.01 14.57 5.94
N VAL A 161 -8.13 14.87 4.98
CA VAL A 161 -8.02 16.23 4.44
C VAL A 161 -9.26 16.52 3.61
N THR A 162 -9.94 17.62 3.95
CA THR A 162 -11.21 18.01 3.34
C THR A 162 -11.08 19.35 2.62
N HIS A 163 -11.88 19.54 1.60
CA HIS A 163 -11.99 20.79 0.88
C HIS A 163 -13.42 21.01 0.35
N LEU A 164 -13.75 22.25 0.08
CA LEU A 164 -14.99 22.62 -0.58
C LEU A 164 -15.00 22.03 -2.00
N SER A 165 -16.12 21.47 -2.42
CA SER A 165 -16.33 21.00 -3.78
C SER A 165 -17.28 21.91 -4.54
N PHE A 166 -17.20 21.91 -5.87
CA PHE A 166 -17.91 22.86 -6.72
C PHE A 166 -18.56 22.16 -7.91
N LYS A 167 -19.75 22.67 -8.31
CA LYS A 167 -20.45 22.21 -9.50
C LYS A 167 -20.84 23.38 -10.40
N ASN A 168 -20.82 23.15 -11.71
CA ASN A 168 -21.38 24.10 -12.68
C ASN A 168 -22.91 23.96 -12.81
N ALA A 169 -23.51 24.81 -13.62
CA ALA A 169 -24.96 24.80 -13.86
C ALA A 169 -25.49 23.50 -14.51
N LYS A 170 -24.61 22.67 -15.06
CA LYS A 170 -24.93 21.36 -15.64
C LYS A 170 -24.76 20.18 -14.64
N ASP A 171 -24.55 20.48 -13.35
CA ASP A 171 -24.30 19.52 -12.28
C ASP A 171 -22.98 18.74 -12.44
N GLU A 172 -22.01 19.26 -13.20
CA GLU A 172 -20.69 18.66 -13.39
C GLU A 172 -19.69 19.21 -12.36
N TRP A 173 -18.80 18.36 -11.84
CA TRP A 173 -17.75 18.76 -10.91
C TRP A 173 -16.72 19.66 -11.59
N VAL A 174 -16.43 20.80 -10.96
CA VAL A 174 -15.45 21.79 -11.39
C VAL A 174 -14.21 21.70 -10.49
N SER A 175 -13.03 21.76 -11.10
CA SER A 175 -11.77 21.72 -10.36
C SER A 175 -11.56 23.01 -9.57
N VAL A 176 -11.01 22.87 -8.36
CA VAL A 176 -10.80 24.00 -7.43
C VAL A 176 -9.91 25.08 -8.02
N ASP A 177 -8.93 24.71 -8.83
CA ASP A 177 -8.03 25.65 -9.53
C ASP A 177 -8.72 26.47 -10.63
N GLN A 178 -9.91 26.08 -11.05
CA GLN A 178 -10.75 26.80 -12.01
C GLN A 178 -11.80 27.70 -11.35
N VAL A 179 -11.81 27.79 -10.02
CA VAL A 179 -12.83 28.55 -9.27
C VAL A 179 -12.18 29.74 -8.56
N SER A 180 -12.80 30.92 -8.70
CA SER A 180 -12.45 32.11 -7.94
C SER A 180 -13.67 32.66 -7.22
N TYR A 181 -13.44 33.40 -6.14
CA TYR A 181 -14.51 34.09 -5.42
C TYR A 181 -14.59 35.55 -5.86
N ASP A 182 -15.69 35.92 -6.49
CA ASP A 182 -16.01 37.29 -6.87
C ASP A 182 -16.60 38.02 -5.66
N LYS A 183 -15.83 38.94 -5.09
CA LYS A 183 -16.23 39.67 -3.87
C LYS A 183 -17.36 40.68 -4.13
N ASP A 184 -17.42 41.23 -5.33
CA ASP A 184 -18.43 42.26 -5.67
C ASP A 184 -19.82 41.63 -5.87
N LYS A 185 -19.86 40.39 -6.33
CA LYS A 185 -21.08 39.61 -6.52
C LYS A 185 -21.36 38.61 -5.41
N GLU A 186 -20.44 38.49 -4.44
CA GLU A 186 -20.50 37.53 -3.33
C GLU A 186 -20.76 36.07 -3.79
N GLN A 187 -20.14 35.67 -4.92
CA GLN A 187 -20.35 34.36 -5.50
C GLN A 187 -19.06 33.73 -6.03
N TYR A 188 -19.06 32.39 -6.15
CA TYR A 188 -18.00 31.69 -6.84
C TYR A 188 -18.23 31.73 -8.36
N ILE A 189 -17.16 31.93 -9.11
CA ILE A 189 -17.16 31.97 -10.57
C ILE A 189 -16.10 31.05 -11.17
N ASP A 190 -16.38 30.52 -12.33
CA ASP A 190 -15.39 29.85 -13.17
C ASP A 190 -14.45 30.88 -13.78
N ILE A 191 -13.15 30.71 -13.57
CA ILE A 191 -12.13 31.70 -14.03
C ILE A 191 -12.12 31.85 -15.55
N ASN A 192 -12.43 30.77 -16.29
CA ASN A 192 -12.32 30.73 -17.73
C ASN A 192 -13.58 31.33 -18.42
N SER A 193 -14.76 31.06 -17.88
CA SER A 193 -16.02 31.44 -18.49
C SER A 193 -16.73 32.64 -17.82
N GLY A 194 -16.33 32.99 -16.60
CA GLY A 194 -16.99 33.99 -15.75
C GLY A 194 -18.38 33.57 -15.24
N ASN A 195 -18.80 32.32 -15.52
CA ASN A 195 -20.10 31.81 -15.09
C ASN A 195 -20.13 31.52 -13.59
N ALA A 196 -21.30 31.68 -12.98
CA ALA A 196 -21.51 31.31 -11.57
C ALA A 196 -21.30 29.82 -11.33
N ILE A 197 -20.60 29.49 -10.25
CA ILE A 197 -20.33 28.15 -9.80
C ILE A 197 -21.02 27.93 -8.45
N LEU A 198 -21.61 26.76 -8.27
CA LEU A 198 -22.33 26.42 -7.06
C LEU A 198 -21.41 25.68 -6.08
N PRO A 199 -21.10 26.30 -4.91
CA PRO A 199 -20.39 25.60 -3.86
C PRO A 199 -21.26 24.48 -3.32
N GLN A 200 -20.62 23.33 -3.08
CA GLN A 200 -21.26 22.19 -2.47
C GLN A 200 -20.85 22.10 -0.99
N ARG A 201 -20.71 20.93 -0.45
CA ARG A 201 -20.26 20.73 0.93
C ARG A 201 -18.73 20.59 1.01
N ILE A 202 -18.18 20.87 2.20
CA ILE A 202 -16.83 20.48 2.56
C ILE A 202 -16.81 18.97 2.74
N GLU A 203 -15.95 18.28 2.02
CA GLU A 203 -15.85 16.83 2.04
C GLU A 203 -14.42 16.35 1.73
N LYS A 204 -14.17 15.05 1.92
CA LYS A 204 -12.88 14.44 1.61
C LYS A 204 -12.43 14.80 0.20
N MET A 205 -11.16 15.22 0.07
CA MET A 205 -10.52 15.42 -1.22
C MET A 205 -10.52 14.15 -2.05
N SER A 206 -10.98 14.23 -3.29
CA SER A 206 -10.99 13.10 -4.24
C SER A 206 -10.85 13.57 -5.69
N LYS A 207 -10.24 12.72 -6.52
CA LYS A 207 -10.12 12.97 -7.97
C LYS A 207 -11.48 13.04 -8.65
N SER A 208 -12.45 12.23 -8.23
CA SER A 208 -13.79 12.18 -8.81
C SER A 208 -14.59 13.45 -8.58
N LYS A 209 -14.34 14.17 -7.48
CA LYS A 209 -15.00 15.44 -7.15
C LYS A 209 -14.18 16.68 -7.53
N LYS A 210 -12.98 16.46 -8.03
CA LYS A 210 -12.05 17.51 -8.45
C LYS A 210 -11.78 18.58 -7.39
N ASN A 211 -11.89 18.21 -6.10
CA ASN A 211 -11.72 19.12 -4.97
C ASN A 211 -10.34 18.98 -4.27
N GLY A 212 -9.37 18.38 -4.95
CA GLY A 212 -8.00 18.31 -4.48
C GLY A 212 -7.24 19.61 -4.72
N VAL A 213 -6.41 20.01 -3.74
CA VAL A 213 -5.49 21.14 -3.88
C VAL A 213 -4.12 20.61 -4.31
N ASN A 214 -3.50 21.27 -5.30
CA ASN A 214 -2.16 20.91 -5.73
C ASN A 214 -1.13 21.29 -4.64
N PRO A 215 -0.35 20.33 -4.11
CA PRO A 215 0.68 20.60 -3.12
C PRO A 215 1.72 21.65 -3.55
N GLU A 216 2.05 21.73 -4.84
CA GLU A 216 2.99 22.73 -5.36
C GLU A 216 2.50 24.17 -5.13
N MET A 217 1.20 24.42 -5.22
CA MET A 217 0.64 25.74 -4.92
C MET A 217 0.87 26.12 -3.46
N ILE A 218 0.67 25.18 -2.56
CA ILE A 218 0.90 25.39 -1.12
C ILE A 218 2.40 25.61 -0.84
N ILE A 219 3.25 24.75 -1.41
CA ILE A 219 4.71 24.85 -1.26
C ILE A 219 5.23 26.19 -1.80
N SER A 220 4.78 26.61 -2.97
CA SER A 220 5.20 27.87 -3.59
C SER A 220 4.74 29.09 -2.80
N SER A 221 3.56 29.03 -2.17
CA SER A 221 2.99 30.15 -1.43
C SER A 221 3.48 30.25 0.01
N TYR A 222 3.71 29.12 0.68
CA TYR A 222 3.96 29.05 2.12
C TYR A 222 5.27 28.34 2.51
N GLY A 223 5.93 27.69 1.56
CA GLY A 223 7.13 26.89 1.79
C GLY A 223 6.83 25.43 2.14
N ALA A 224 7.80 24.55 1.87
CA ALA A 224 7.67 23.11 2.08
C ALA A 224 7.50 22.73 3.56
N ASP A 225 8.20 23.44 4.45
CA ASP A 225 8.13 23.14 5.90
C ASP A 225 6.76 23.50 6.50
N THR A 226 6.13 24.57 5.99
CA THR A 226 4.75 24.91 6.38
C THR A 226 3.75 23.89 5.85
N ALA A 227 3.95 23.38 4.63
CA ALA A 227 3.11 22.38 4.03
C ALA A 227 3.16 21.02 4.77
N ARG A 228 4.33 20.65 5.30
CA ARG A 228 4.56 19.43 6.10
C ARG A 228 3.92 19.52 7.47
#